data_c276b31e10b020542583fbca9c7d4c77
#
_entry.id   c276b31e10b020542583fbca9c7d4c77
#
_cell.length_a   1.000
_cell.length_b   1.000
_cell.length_c   1.000
_cell.angle_alpha   90.00
_cell.angle_beta   90.00
_cell.angle_gamma   90.00
#
_symmetry.space_group_name_H-M   'P 1'
#
loop_
_entity.id
_entity.type
_entity.pdbx_description
1 polymer ?
#
loop_
_entity_poly.entity_id
_entity_poly.type
_entity_poly.pdbx_seq_one_letter_code
_entity_poly.pdbx_strand_id
1 'polypeptide(L)'
;MTNGDSNRTDLLRLDYDHTLDQLRTLTDVRFKLLALVPTLSGVAIGLLGRPKSAAELLGVGLLGLCATLGILFYELRNTQLSDYATQRAKAVERELGLASAFGAAGPGGLFSERPDRSVHVLGIELGHDRGLSLVYGAALAGWGYLVSWGALRALDVARPRAIGGIIGVCVGLVVVAALLRVTVREDERAAATPRQPARI
;
A
#
# COMPACT_ATOMS: atom_id res chain seq x y z
N MET A 1 13.31 -31.48 -30.42
CA MET A 1 13.01 -31.08 -29.03
C MET A 1 13.42 -32.22 -28.13
N THR A 2 14.42 -32.00 -27.29
CA THR A 2 14.89 -32.99 -26.34
C THR A 2 13.97 -33.07 -25.13
N ASN A 3 13.88 -34.24 -24.50
CA ASN A 3 13.06 -34.42 -23.26
C ASN A 3 13.38 -33.38 -22.17
N GLY A 4 14.58 -32.81 -22.17
CA GLY A 4 14.99 -31.76 -21.22
C GLY A 4 14.31 -30.41 -21.44
N ASP A 5 14.02 -30.04 -22.70
CA ASP A 5 13.37 -28.75 -23.02
C ASP A 5 11.89 -28.75 -22.63
N SER A 6 11.21 -29.89 -22.80
CA SER A 6 9.81 -30.05 -22.36
C SER A 6 9.69 -29.92 -20.85
N ASN A 7 10.53 -30.60 -20.10
CA ASN A 7 10.50 -30.56 -18.63
C ASN A 7 10.80 -29.13 -18.08
N ARG A 8 11.74 -28.41 -18.70
CA ARG A 8 12.05 -27.02 -18.33
C ARG A 8 10.83 -26.10 -18.56
N THR A 9 10.17 -26.24 -19.70
CA THR A 9 8.98 -25.44 -20.03
C THR A 9 7.83 -25.70 -19.06
N ASP A 10 7.62 -26.95 -18.66
CA ASP A 10 6.57 -27.32 -17.71
C ASP A 10 6.86 -26.77 -16.32
N LEU A 11 8.11 -26.77 -15.87
CA LEU A 11 8.51 -26.15 -14.60
C LEU A 11 8.33 -24.63 -14.62
N LEU A 12 8.64 -23.95 -15.73
CA LEU A 12 8.42 -22.50 -15.86
C LEU A 12 6.92 -22.16 -15.83
N ARG A 13 6.07 -22.96 -16.47
CA ARG A 13 4.62 -22.78 -16.40
C ARG A 13 4.09 -22.93 -14.98
N LEU A 14 4.53 -23.97 -14.27
CA LEU A 14 4.16 -24.19 -12.88
C LEU A 14 4.61 -23.03 -11.98
N ASP A 15 5.82 -22.51 -12.18
CA ASP A 15 6.34 -21.34 -11.43
C ASP A 15 5.51 -20.08 -11.74
N TYR A 16 5.11 -19.90 -13.00
CA TYR A 16 4.24 -18.80 -13.40
C TYR A 16 2.87 -18.85 -12.72
N ASP A 17 2.22 -20.02 -12.73
CA ASP A 17 0.92 -20.24 -12.10
C ASP A 17 0.98 -19.99 -10.57
N HIS A 18 2.01 -20.49 -9.89
CA HIS A 18 2.23 -20.22 -8.47
C HIS A 18 2.45 -18.72 -8.19
N THR A 19 3.19 -18.03 -9.06
CA THR A 19 3.41 -16.59 -8.92
C THR A 19 2.12 -15.81 -9.09
N LEU A 20 1.25 -16.20 -10.02
CA LEU A 20 -0.08 -15.61 -10.20
C LEU A 20 -0.98 -15.82 -8.99
N ASP A 21 -1.01 -17.01 -8.43
CA ASP A 21 -1.80 -17.33 -7.25
C ASP A 21 -1.32 -16.55 -6.02
N GLN A 22 0.00 -16.40 -5.88
CA GLN A 22 0.57 -15.55 -4.84
C GLN A 22 0.14 -14.09 -5.01
N LEU A 23 0.19 -13.53 -6.22
CA LEU A 23 -0.26 -12.15 -6.50
C LEU A 23 -1.75 -11.97 -6.20
N ARG A 24 -2.60 -12.93 -6.55
CA ARG A 24 -4.03 -12.91 -6.21
C ARG A 24 -4.25 -12.88 -4.70
N THR A 25 -3.55 -13.74 -3.98
CA THR A 25 -3.61 -13.80 -2.51
C THR A 25 -3.18 -12.49 -1.87
N LEU A 26 -2.05 -11.91 -2.31
CA LEU A 26 -1.56 -10.62 -1.81
C LEU A 26 -2.57 -9.50 -2.07
N THR A 27 -3.20 -9.49 -3.24
CA THR A 27 -4.22 -8.51 -3.60
C THR A 27 -5.48 -8.66 -2.74
N ASP A 28 -5.96 -9.88 -2.52
CA ASP A 28 -7.15 -10.16 -1.69
C ASP A 28 -6.93 -9.72 -0.22
N VAL A 29 -5.77 -10.05 0.35
CA VAL A 29 -5.41 -9.61 1.70
C VAL A 29 -5.34 -8.09 1.77
N ARG A 30 -4.78 -7.41 0.75
CA ARG A 30 -4.70 -5.96 0.66
C ARG A 30 -6.08 -5.31 0.73
N PHE A 31 -7.05 -5.79 -0.06
CA PHE A 31 -8.41 -5.26 -0.04
C PHE A 31 -9.11 -5.48 1.30
N LYS A 32 -8.93 -6.64 1.93
CA LYS A 32 -9.47 -6.93 3.26
C LYS A 32 -8.92 -5.99 4.33
N LEU A 33 -7.61 -5.74 4.31
CA LEU A 33 -6.97 -4.82 5.26
C LEU A 33 -7.38 -3.37 5.02
N LEU A 34 -7.48 -2.95 3.77
CA LEU A 34 -7.93 -1.60 3.44
C LEU A 34 -9.36 -1.34 3.92
N ALA A 35 -10.25 -2.33 3.87
CA ALA A 35 -11.61 -2.24 4.38
C ALA A 35 -11.68 -2.14 5.93
N LEU A 36 -10.65 -2.61 6.65
CA LEU A 36 -10.60 -2.48 8.11
C LEU A 36 -10.39 -1.04 8.57
N VAL A 37 -9.68 -0.20 7.80
CA VAL A 37 -9.39 1.19 8.19
C VAL A 37 -10.67 2.03 8.37
N PRO A 38 -11.59 2.11 7.38
CA PRO A 38 -12.85 2.82 7.57
C PRO A 38 -13.77 2.14 8.59
N THR A 39 -13.72 0.82 8.72
CA THR A 39 -14.51 0.10 9.72
C THR A 39 -14.11 0.48 11.15
N LEU A 40 -12.82 0.47 11.45
CA LEU A 40 -12.28 0.92 12.75
C LEU A 40 -12.62 2.38 13.01
N SER A 41 -12.50 3.23 12.01
CA SER A 41 -12.85 4.66 12.12
C SER A 41 -14.35 4.85 12.37
N GLY A 42 -15.21 4.09 11.71
CA GLY A 42 -16.67 4.12 11.92
C GLY A 42 -17.07 3.68 13.33
N VAL A 43 -16.46 2.62 13.85
CA VAL A 43 -16.64 2.16 15.23
C VAL A 43 -16.24 3.26 16.23
N ALA A 44 -15.09 3.89 16.01
CA ALA A 44 -14.62 4.98 16.87
C ALA A 44 -15.59 6.16 16.86
N ILE A 45 -16.08 6.59 15.70
CA ILE A 45 -17.08 7.67 15.58
C ILE A 45 -18.38 7.29 16.32
N GLY A 46 -18.86 6.06 16.17
CA GLY A 46 -20.02 5.55 16.87
C GLY A 46 -19.83 5.56 18.40
N LEU A 47 -18.65 5.24 18.88
CA LEU A 47 -18.31 5.31 20.30
C LEU A 47 -18.22 6.75 20.83
N LEU A 48 -17.90 7.73 19.99
CA LEU A 48 -17.75 9.15 20.39
C LEU A 48 -19.08 9.90 20.57
N GLY A 49 -20.21 9.30 20.19
CA GLY A 49 -21.55 9.91 20.34
C GLY A 49 -21.99 10.14 21.77
N ARG A 50 -21.24 9.69 22.78
CA ARG A 50 -21.49 9.91 24.21
C ARG A 50 -20.35 10.69 24.87
N PRO A 51 -20.61 11.43 25.97
CA PRO A 51 -19.55 12.09 26.74
C PRO A 51 -18.53 11.04 27.21
N LYS A 52 -17.26 11.20 26.84
CA LYS A 52 -16.18 10.29 27.17
C LYS A 52 -15.26 10.87 28.24
N SER A 53 -14.72 10.00 29.08
CA SER A 53 -13.63 10.37 30.00
C SER A 53 -12.32 10.58 29.17
N ALA A 54 -11.35 11.28 29.75
CA ALA A 54 -10.04 11.46 29.14
C ALA A 54 -9.35 10.10 28.90
N ALA A 55 -9.49 9.16 29.83
CA ALA A 55 -8.93 7.81 29.72
C ALA A 55 -9.54 7.00 28.58
N GLU A 56 -10.87 7.11 28.36
CA GLU A 56 -11.53 6.43 27.23
C GLU A 56 -11.07 6.98 25.89
N LEU A 57 -10.92 8.31 25.77
CA LEU A 57 -10.41 8.94 24.54
C LEU A 57 -8.98 8.48 24.24
N LEU A 58 -8.12 8.46 25.26
CA LEU A 58 -6.76 7.97 25.15
C LEU A 58 -6.72 6.48 24.74
N GLY A 59 -7.48 5.64 25.42
CA GLY A 59 -7.53 4.20 25.15
C GLY A 59 -7.98 3.89 23.73
N VAL A 60 -9.09 4.49 23.28
CA VAL A 60 -9.61 4.31 21.91
C VAL A 60 -8.63 4.88 20.87
N GLY A 61 -8.09 6.08 21.14
CA GLY A 61 -7.13 6.71 20.24
C GLY A 61 -5.84 5.91 20.07
N LEU A 62 -5.25 5.42 21.16
CA LEU A 62 -4.04 4.59 21.15
C LEU A 62 -4.30 3.24 20.45
N LEU A 63 -5.40 2.57 20.76
CA LEU A 63 -5.75 1.30 20.12
C LEU A 63 -5.90 1.47 18.61
N GLY A 64 -6.65 2.50 18.19
CA GLY A 64 -6.83 2.79 16.77
C GLY A 64 -5.53 3.19 16.06
N LEU A 65 -4.68 3.97 16.75
CA LEU A 65 -3.36 4.35 16.24
C LEU A 65 -2.49 3.09 16.00
N CYS A 66 -2.37 2.23 17.03
CA CYS A 66 -1.58 0.99 16.93
C CYS A 66 -2.13 0.05 15.84
N ALA A 67 -3.45 -0.13 15.76
CA ALA A 67 -4.07 -0.96 14.74
C ALA A 67 -3.80 -0.42 13.33
N THR A 68 -3.98 0.89 13.12
CA THR A 68 -3.75 1.53 11.82
C THR A 68 -2.28 1.47 11.40
N LEU A 69 -1.35 1.69 12.35
CA LEU A 69 0.09 1.53 12.09
C LEU A 69 0.45 0.07 11.75
N GLY A 70 -0.13 -0.90 12.45
CA GLY A 70 0.08 -2.32 12.14
C GLY A 70 -0.38 -2.66 10.72
N ILE A 71 -1.57 -2.18 10.31
CA ILE A 71 -2.08 -2.36 8.96
C ILE A 71 -1.16 -1.67 7.93
N LEU A 72 -0.71 -0.44 8.21
CA LEU A 72 0.21 0.30 7.34
C LEU A 72 1.53 -0.45 7.14
N PHE A 73 2.16 -0.95 8.21
CA PHE A 73 3.41 -1.72 8.10
C PHE A 73 3.22 -3.01 7.31
N TYR A 74 2.09 -3.70 7.53
CA TYR A 74 1.77 -4.88 6.76
C TYR A 74 1.59 -4.52 5.28
N GLU A 75 0.90 -3.43 4.96
CA GLU A 75 0.69 -2.95 3.59
C GLU A 75 2.01 -2.64 2.88
N LEU A 76 2.93 -1.93 3.55
CA LEU A 76 4.26 -1.66 3.01
C LEU A 76 5.01 -2.96 2.68
N ARG A 77 4.94 -3.95 3.58
CA ARG A 77 5.55 -5.27 3.33
C ARG A 77 4.88 -6.01 2.18
N ASN A 78 3.55 -5.96 2.12
CA ASN A 78 2.77 -6.60 1.06
C ASN A 78 3.08 -5.99 -0.32
N THR A 79 3.28 -4.68 -0.40
CA THR A 79 3.70 -3.99 -1.63
C THR A 79 5.06 -4.50 -2.11
N GLN A 80 6.05 -4.62 -1.23
CA GLN A 80 7.38 -5.16 -1.58
C GLN A 80 7.29 -6.60 -2.11
N LEU A 81 6.47 -7.46 -1.47
CA LEU A 81 6.28 -8.84 -1.94
C LEU A 81 5.57 -8.89 -3.30
N SER A 82 4.59 -8.02 -3.52
CA SER A 82 3.89 -7.91 -4.81
C SER A 82 4.81 -7.45 -5.93
N ASP A 83 5.71 -6.50 -5.67
CA ASP A 83 6.69 -6.04 -6.66
C ASP A 83 7.71 -7.14 -6.99
N TYR A 84 8.19 -7.87 -5.98
CA TYR A 84 9.05 -9.03 -6.19
C TYR A 84 8.36 -10.10 -7.06
N ALA A 85 7.12 -10.47 -6.73
CA ALA A 85 6.36 -11.45 -7.50
C ALA A 85 6.10 -10.97 -8.94
N THR A 86 5.82 -9.68 -9.13
CA THR A 86 5.66 -9.08 -10.47
C THR A 86 6.96 -9.14 -11.28
N GLN A 87 8.10 -8.85 -10.67
CA GLN A 87 9.40 -8.97 -11.34
C GLN A 87 9.71 -10.42 -11.73
N ARG A 88 9.38 -11.37 -10.84
CA ARG A 88 9.52 -12.81 -11.14
C ARG A 88 8.63 -13.23 -12.30
N ALA A 89 7.35 -12.83 -12.31
CA ALA A 89 6.43 -13.10 -13.41
C ALA A 89 6.97 -12.58 -14.76
N LYS A 90 7.48 -11.34 -14.80
CA LYS A 90 8.11 -10.75 -15.99
C LYS A 90 9.35 -11.54 -16.47
N ALA A 91 10.13 -12.09 -15.55
CA ALA A 91 11.29 -12.92 -15.89
C ALA A 91 10.84 -14.24 -16.51
N VAL A 92 9.85 -14.91 -15.94
CA VAL A 92 9.30 -16.16 -16.45
C VAL A 92 8.60 -15.96 -17.81
N GLU A 93 7.85 -14.87 -18.00
CA GLU A 93 7.26 -14.52 -19.31
C GLU A 93 8.31 -14.39 -20.41
N ARG A 94 9.45 -13.78 -20.10
CA ARG A 94 10.58 -13.66 -21.06
C ARG A 94 11.20 -15.01 -21.41
N GLU A 95 11.40 -15.87 -20.39
CA GLU A 95 11.95 -17.22 -20.61
C GLU A 95 10.99 -18.12 -21.40
N LEU A 96 9.68 -17.97 -21.20
CA LEU A 96 8.65 -18.69 -21.94
C LEU A 96 8.43 -18.11 -23.37
N GLY A 97 9.05 -16.98 -23.70
CA GLY A 97 8.87 -16.31 -24.99
C GLY A 97 7.49 -15.70 -25.19
N LEU A 98 6.70 -15.49 -24.12
CA LEU A 98 5.34 -14.95 -24.21
C LEU A 98 5.33 -13.54 -24.78
N ALA A 99 6.37 -12.75 -24.53
CA ALA A 99 6.51 -11.40 -25.09
C ALA A 99 6.58 -11.38 -26.63
N SER A 100 7.07 -12.47 -27.26
CA SER A 100 7.16 -12.61 -28.71
C SER A 100 6.05 -13.46 -29.34
N ALA A 101 5.28 -14.20 -28.52
CA ALA A 101 4.28 -15.14 -29.00
C ALA A 101 3.10 -14.47 -29.73
N PHE A 102 2.82 -13.21 -29.44
CA PHE A 102 1.74 -12.43 -30.05
C PHE A 102 2.21 -11.53 -31.21
N GLY A 103 3.49 -11.60 -31.60
CA GLY A 103 4.08 -10.79 -32.67
C GLY A 103 4.32 -9.33 -32.29
N ALA A 104 4.94 -8.56 -33.19
CA ALA A 104 5.31 -7.15 -32.95
C ALA A 104 4.11 -6.18 -32.74
N ALA A 105 2.89 -6.62 -33.02
CA ALA A 105 1.65 -5.83 -32.92
C ALA A 105 0.70 -6.32 -31.80
N GLY A 106 1.07 -7.40 -31.07
CA GLY A 106 0.25 -7.94 -29.98
C GLY A 106 0.73 -7.50 -28.61
N PRO A 107 -0.15 -7.48 -27.61
CA PRO A 107 0.29 -7.27 -26.23
C PRO A 107 1.29 -8.36 -25.86
N GLY A 108 2.42 -7.96 -25.29
CA GLY A 108 3.39 -8.85 -24.69
C GLY A 108 2.79 -9.68 -23.56
N GLY A 109 3.60 -10.33 -22.75
CA GLY A 109 3.11 -11.03 -21.57
C GLY A 109 2.33 -10.09 -20.64
N LEU A 110 1.44 -10.65 -19.84
CA LEU A 110 0.50 -9.92 -18.96
C LEU A 110 1.17 -8.85 -18.06
N PHE A 111 2.43 -9.08 -17.67
CA PHE A 111 3.20 -8.18 -16.82
C PHE A 111 4.22 -7.34 -17.58
N SER A 112 4.60 -7.75 -18.80
CA SER A 112 5.64 -7.07 -19.58
C SER A 112 5.17 -5.71 -20.10
N GLU A 113 3.88 -5.57 -20.42
CA GLU A 113 3.24 -4.35 -20.96
C GLU A 113 2.14 -3.83 -20.03
N ARG A 114 2.41 -3.81 -18.75
CA ARG A 114 1.42 -3.28 -17.80
C ARG A 114 1.24 -1.78 -18.03
N PRO A 115 0.01 -1.28 -18.22
CA PRO A 115 -0.25 0.15 -18.39
C PRO A 115 0.22 0.92 -17.14
N ASP A 116 0.62 2.17 -17.36
CA ASP A 116 1.02 3.08 -16.28
C ASP A 116 -0.05 3.13 -15.19
N ARG A 117 0.40 3.02 -13.94
CA ARG A 117 -0.48 2.97 -12.76
C ARG A 117 -1.07 4.32 -12.39
N SER A 118 -0.84 5.36 -13.18
CA SER A 118 -1.28 6.71 -12.88
C SER A 118 -2.56 7.06 -13.64
N VAL A 119 -3.52 7.67 -12.94
CA VAL A 119 -4.73 8.24 -13.51
C VAL A 119 -4.65 9.76 -13.35
N HIS A 120 -4.80 10.51 -14.43
CA HIS A 120 -4.86 11.97 -14.38
C HIS A 120 -6.28 12.41 -14.01
N VAL A 121 -6.44 12.98 -12.82
CA VAL A 121 -7.70 13.58 -12.37
C VAL A 121 -7.46 15.05 -12.05
N LEU A 122 -8.18 15.95 -12.71
CA LEU A 122 -8.06 17.41 -12.51
C LEU A 122 -6.63 17.96 -12.66
N GLY A 123 -5.84 17.40 -13.58
CA GLY A 123 -4.45 17.82 -13.81
C GLY A 123 -3.45 17.30 -12.77
N ILE A 124 -3.90 16.48 -11.83
CA ILE A 124 -3.05 15.83 -10.83
C ILE A 124 -2.91 14.36 -11.22
N GLU A 125 -1.68 13.91 -11.31
CA GLU A 125 -1.36 12.49 -11.52
C GLU A 125 -1.57 11.74 -10.20
N LEU A 126 -2.68 11.02 -10.12
CA LEU A 126 -3.02 10.18 -8.96
C LEU A 126 -2.54 8.76 -9.22
N GLY A 127 -1.38 8.42 -8.69
CA GLY A 127 -0.96 7.02 -8.55
C GLY A 127 -1.74 6.35 -7.41
N HIS A 128 -1.90 5.04 -7.51
CA HIS A 128 -2.56 4.23 -6.46
C HIS A 128 -1.95 4.47 -5.06
N ASP A 129 -0.65 4.65 -4.97
CA ASP A 129 0.08 4.86 -3.73
C ASP A 129 -0.20 6.23 -3.08
N ARG A 130 -0.52 7.26 -3.89
CA ARG A 130 -0.95 8.57 -3.38
C ARG A 130 -2.32 8.51 -2.75
N GLY A 131 -3.26 7.75 -3.35
CA GLY A 131 -4.58 7.50 -2.77
C GLY A 131 -4.49 6.80 -1.41
N LEU A 132 -3.67 5.76 -1.31
CA LEU A 132 -3.40 5.05 -0.05
C LEU A 132 -2.78 5.96 1.00
N SER A 133 -1.81 6.79 0.64
CA SER A 133 -1.16 7.74 1.55
C SER A 133 -2.17 8.71 2.15
N LEU A 134 -3.16 9.17 1.39
CA LEU A 134 -4.24 10.02 1.89
C LEU A 134 -5.16 9.29 2.87
N VAL A 135 -5.54 8.04 2.59
CA VAL A 135 -6.40 7.24 3.49
C VAL A 135 -5.71 7.01 4.84
N TYR A 136 -4.45 6.56 4.82
CA TYR A 136 -3.69 6.35 6.06
C TYR A 136 -3.39 7.66 6.78
N GLY A 137 -3.08 8.72 6.06
CA GLY A 137 -2.87 10.05 6.63
C GLY A 137 -4.12 10.57 7.34
N ALA A 138 -5.29 10.45 6.74
CA ALA A 138 -6.57 10.85 7.34
C ALA A 138 -6.91 10.00 8.58
N ALA A 139 -6.73 8.67 8.52
CA ALA A 139 -6.96 7.79 9.64
C ALA A 139 -6.03 8.10 10.82
N LEU A 140 -4.72 8.26 10.57
CA LEU A 140 -3.75 8.59 11.61
C LEU A 140 -3.93 10.00 12.17
N ALA A 141 -4.40 10.96 11.35
CA ALA A 141 -4.83 12.29 11.83
C ALA A 141 -5.98 12.17 12.83
N GLY A 142 -7.01 11.36 12.53
CA GLY A 142 -8.14 11.11 13.40
C GLY A 142 -7.73 10.46 14.73
N TRP A 143 -6.91 9.44 14.69
CA TRP A 143 -6.39 8.80 15.91
C TRP A 143 -5.47 9.72 16.70
N GLY A 144 -4.58 10.47 16.04
CA GLY A 144 -3.73 11.49 16.65
C GLY A 144 -4.55 12.58 17.34
N TYR A 145 -5.65 13.00 16.73
CA TYR A 145 -6.62 13.92 17.35
C TYR A 145 -7.19 13.34 18.66
N LEU A 146 -7.67 12.09 18.65
CA LEU A 146 -8.26 11.49 19.85
C LEU A 146 -7.25 11.33 20.98
N VAL A 147 -6.04 10.88 20.68
CA VAL A 147 -4.97 10.75 21.66
C VAL A 147 -4.61 12.13 22.24
N SER A 148 -4.39 13.12 21.39
CA SER A 148 -4.03 14.47 21.82
C SER A 148 -5.14 15.13 22.61
N TRP A 149 -6.41 15.01 22.18
CA TRP A 149 -7.55 15.53 22.91
C TRP A 149 -7.69 14.88 24.29
N GLY A 150 -7.56 13.53 24.38
CA GLY A 150 -7.62 12.81 25.65
C GLY A 150 -6.49 13.24 26.60
N ALA A 151 -5.26 13.33 26.09
CA ALA A 151 -4.10 13.76 26.88
C ALA A 151 -4.24 15.21 27.40
N LEU A 152 -4.60 16.14 26.53
CA LEU A 152 -4.78 17.56 26.89
C LEU A 152 -5.93 17.76 27.89
N ARG A 153 -6.99 16.94 27.77
CA ARG A 153 -8.10 16.95 28.72
C ARG A 153 -7.70 16.39 30.09
N ALA A 154 -6.83 15.37 30.11
CA ALA A 154 -6.32 14.82 31.37
C ALA A 154 -5.40 15.82 32.10
N LEU A 155 -4.79 16.74 31.37
CA LEU A 155 -3.90 17.80 31.90
C LEU A 155 -4.63 19.13 32.12
N ASP A 156 -5.97 19.17 32.04
CA ASP A 156 -6.82 20.36 32.18
C ASP A 156 -6.39 21.56 31.31
N VAL A 157 -5.83 21.29 30.13
CA VAL A 157 -5.38 22.33 29.18
C VAL A 157 -6.61 23.07 28.62
N ALA A 158 -6.53 24.40 28.53
CA ALA A 158 -7.57 25.20 27.89
C ALA A 158 -7.76 24.84 26.41
N ARG A 159 -9.01 24.69 25.96
CA ARG A 159 -9.38 24.37 24.55
C ARG A 159 -8.76 23.06 24.02
N PRO A 160 -8.85 21.94 24.75
CA PRO A 160 -8.15 20.69 24.39
C PRO A 160 -8.57 20.13 23.02
N ARG A 161 -9.82 20.38 22.58
CA ARG A 161 -10.32 19.95 21.26
C ARG A 161 -9.64 20.68 20.11
N ALA A 162 -9.49 22.01 20.21
CA ALA A 162 -8.90 22.81 19.15
C ALA A 162 -7.40 22.47 18.96
N ILE A 163 -6.67 22.40 20.08
CA ILE A 163 -5.24 22.03 20.07
C ILE A 163 -5.07 20.60 19.58
N GLY A 164 -5.88 19.66 20.07
CA GLY A 164 -5.86 18.27 19.59
C GLY A 164 -6.14 18.16 18.09
N GLY A 165 -7.07 18.97 17.55
CA GLY A 165 -7.35 19.04 16.13
C GLY A 165 -6.14 19.48 15.30
N ILE A 166 -5.44 20.51 15.73
CA ILE A 166 -4.22 20.99 15.07
C ILE A 166 -3.14 19.89 15.08
N ILE A 167 -2.92 19.25 16.24
CA ILE A 167 -1.94 18.16 16.36
C ILE A 167 -2.30 17.00 15.42
N GLY A 168 -3.58 16.58 15.39
CA GLY A 168 -4.05 15.51 14.51
C GLY A 168 -3.79 15.83 13.03
N VAL A 169 -4.14 17.04 12.58
CA VAL A 169 -3.86 17.48 11.21
C VAL A 169 -2.36 17.47 10.92
N CYS A 170 -1.53 17.98 11.81
CA CYS A 170 -0.08 17.96 11.64
C CYS A 170 0.46 16.52 11.51
N VAL A 171 0.00 15.59 12.35
CA VAL A 171 0.36 14.18 12.28
C VAL A 171 -0.03 13.60 10.91
N GLY A 172 -1.26 13.83 10.46
CA GLY A 172 -1.71 13.35 9.15
C GLY A 172 -0.86 13.88 7.99
N LEU A 173 -0.56 15.17 7.98
CA LEU A 173 0.28 15.79 6.95
C LEU A 173 1.71 15.24 6.95
N VAL A 174 2.31 15.03 8.13
CA VAL A 174 3.64 14.43 8.25
C VAL A 174 3.64 13.00 7.70
N VAL A 175 2.61 12.21 8.02
CA VAL A 175 2.49 10.84 7.50
C VAL A 175 2.33 10.82 5.99
N VAL A 176 1.44 11.64 5.44
CA VAL A 176 1.27 11.75 3.97
C VAL A 176 2.59 12.14 3.32
N ALA A 177 3.27 13.16 3.83
CA ALA A 177 4.56 13.61 3.28
C ALA A 177 5.64 12.52 3.38
N ALA A 178 5.68 11.76 4.47
CA ALA A 178 6.62 10.65 4.65
C ALA A 178 6.35 9.52 3.64
N LEU A 179 5.10 9.10 3.48
CA LEU A 179 4.71 8.05 2.54
C LEU A 179 4.99 8.45 1.09
N LEU A 180 4.66 9.69 0.70
CA LEU A 180 4.96 10.21 -0.63
C LEU A 180 6.47 10.26 -0.92
N ARG A 181 7.30 10.56 0.08
CA ARG A 181 8.77 10.53 -0.08
C ARG A 181 9.31 9.11 -0.27
N VAL A 182 8.70 8.12 0.38
CA VAL A 182 9.11 6.71 0.21
C VAL A 182 8.83 6.26 -1.22
N THR A 183 7.64 6.54 -1.75
CA THR A 183 7.26 6.16 -3.13
C THR A 183 8.17 6.81 -4.17
N VAL A 184 8.46 8.11 -4.06
CA VAL A 184 9.36 8.82 -4.99
C VAL A 184 10.77 8.21 -4.98
N ARG A 185 11.32 7.88 -3.81
CA ARG A 185 12.65 7.26 -3.72
C ARG A 185 12.73 5.86 -4.30
N GLU A 186 11.63 5.09 -4.24
CA GLU A 186 11.56 3.76 -4.85
C GLU A 186 11.54 3.86 -6.38
N ASP A 187 10.80 4.82 -6.93
CA ASP A 187 10.77 5.10 -8.37
C ASP A 187 12.15 5.53 -8.89
N GLU A 188 12.86 6.43 -8.17
CA GLU A 188 14.22 6.86 -8.51
C GLU A 188 15.22 5.69 -8.48
N ARG A 189 15.13 4.79 -7.50
CA ARG A 189 15.97 3.59 -7.41
C ARG A 189 15.69 2.61 -8.54
N ALA A 190 14.42 2.40 -8.89
CA ALA A 190 14.02 1.56 -10.01
C ALA A 190 14.55 2.12 -11.34
N ALA A 191 14.54 3.44 -11.54
CA ALA A 191 15.07 4.10 -12.72
C ALA A 191 16.61 4.08 -12.78
N ALA A 192 17.29 4.13 -11.63
CA ALA A 192 18.76 4.14 -11.54
C ALA A 192 19.39 2.74 -11.71
N THR A 193 18.60 1.66 -11.58
CA THR A 193 19.14 0.29 -11.76
C THR A 193 19.37 0.03 -13.24
N PRO A 194 20.63 -0.12 -13.72
CA PRO A 194 20.91 -0.37 -15.12
C PRO A 194 20.21 -1.67 -15.55
N ARG A 195 19.42 -1.61 -16.61
CA ARG A 195 18.90 -2.82 -17.25
C ARG A 195 20.11 -3.67 -17.65
N GLN A 196 20.40 -4.72 -16.88
CA GLN A 196 21.45 -5.66 -17.27
C GLN A 196 21.13 -6.14 -18.70
N PRO A 197 22.06 -5.96 -19.66
CA PRO A 197 21.87 -6.51 -20.99
C PRO A 197 21.74 -8.03 -20.83
N ALA A 198 20.73 -8.59 -21.48
CA ALA A 198 20.55 -10.04 -21.52
C ALA A 198 21.89 -10.65 -21.97
N ARG A 199 22.56 -11.40 -21.09
CA ARG A 199 23.69 -12.24 -21.50
C ARG A 199 23.09 -13.34 -22.39
N ILE A 200 23.35 -13.22 -23.70
CA ILE A 200 23.08 -14.22 -24.72
C ILE A 200 23.95 -15.44 -24.44
#